data_fdb97b5aee850f7b431a7478786c0dfe
#
_entry.id   fdb97b5aee850f7b431a7478786c0dfe
#
_cell.length_a   1.000
_cell.length_b   1.000
_cell.length_c   1.000
_cell.angle_alpha   90.00
_cell.angle_beta   90.00
_cell.angle_gamma   90.00
#
_symmetry.space_group_name_H-M   'P 1'
#
loop_
_entity.id
_entity.type
_entity.pdbx_description
1 polymer ?
#
loop_
_entity_poly.entity_id
_entity_poly.type
_entity_poly.pdbx_seq_one_letter_code
_entity_poly.pdbx_strand_id
1 'polypeptide(L)'
;MPPPNKVYNFYMLISSRDDLIAILKANRPTLQHYGVKSLALFGSAARDKMRKGSDVDVLVQFDQSTWKNYIGLKFYLEDLLGREVDLVTPKALKPATKPSIEKDLLYVVS
;
A
#
# COMPACT_ATOMS: atom_id res chain seq x y z
N MET A 1 0.89 23.82 9.47
CA MET A 1 0.61 23.11 9.38
C MET A 1 0.01 22.59 9.05
N PRO A 2 -0.60 22.67 8.99
CA PRO A 2 -1.03 21.61 9.13
C PRO A 2 -1.57 20.67 8.37
N PRO A 3 -1.55 20.39 7.28
CA PRO A 3 -1.91 19.15 6.74
C PRO A 3 -1.38 17.98 7.58
N PRO A 4 -0.27 18.12 8.25
CA PRO A 4 0.21 17.04 9.10
C PRO A 4 -0.80 16.55 10.11
N ASN A 5 -1.60 17.43 10.65
CA ASN A 5 -2.57 17.05 11.67
C ASN A 5 -3.62 16.09 11.14
N LYS A 6 -4.03 16.31 9.89
CA LYS A 6 -5.00 15.41 9.26
C LYS A 6 -4.42 14.03 9.04
N VAL A 7 -3.16 13.97 8.66
CA VAL A 7 -2.47 12.71 8.43
C VAL A 7 -2.38 11.92 9.72
N TYR A 8 -2.02 12.58 10.81
CA TYR A 8 -1.95 11.91 12.11
C TYR A 8 -3.30 11.35 12.54
N ASN A 9 -4.38 12.05 12.26
CA ASN A 9 -5.71 11.55 12.57
C ASN A 9 -6.00 10.26 11.81
N PHE A 10 -5.59 10.19 10.55
CA PHE A 10 -5.72 8.95 9.78
C PHE A 10 -4.92 7.83 10.40
N TYR A 11 -3.70 8.08 10.84
CA TYR A 11 -2.87 7.06 11.46
C TYR A 11 -3.56 6.43 12.66
N MET A 12 -4.21 7.26 13.46
CA MET A 12 -4.91 6.79 14.65
C MET A 12 -6.14 5.96 14.30
N LEU A 13 -6.73 6.19 13.12
CA LEU A 13 -7.95 5.53 12.70
C LEU A 13 -7.71 4.29 11.86
N ILE A 14 -6.50 4.11 11.33
CA ILE A 14 -6.20 2.96 10.47
C ILE A 14 -5.99 1.74 11.35
N SER A 15 -7.00 0.90 11.42
CA SER A 15 -6.95 -0.32 12.20
C SER A 15 -7.52 -1.52 11.45
N SER A 16 -8.13 -1.29 10.28
CA SER A 16 -8.79 -2.35 9.53
C SER A 16 -8.46 -2.25 8.05
N ARG A 17 -8.77 -3.34 7.36
CA ARG A 17 -8.66 -3.40 5.89
C ARG A 17 -9.50 -2.32 5.22
N ASP A 18 -10.73 -2.11 5.70
CA ASP A 18 -11.62 -1.12 5.11
C ASP A 18 -11.07 0.29 5.24
N ASP A 19 -10.42 0.60 6.37
CA ASP A 19 -9.75 1.89 6.55
C ASP A 19 -8.64 2.08 5.51
N LEU A 20 -7.83 1.04 5.29
CA LEU A 20 -6.76 1.09 4.29
C LEU A 20 -7.32 1.33 2.91
N ILE A 21 -8.35 0.58 2.54
CA ILE A 21 -8.96 0.70 1.22
C ILE A 21 -9.50 2.11 1.01
N ALA A 22 -10.20 2.65 1.99
CA ALA A 22 -10.78 3.99 1.89
C ALA A 22 -9.72 5.06 1.70
N ILE A 23 -8.64 5.00 2.47
CA ILE A 23 -7.56 5.98 2.39
C ILE A 23 -6.82 5.88 1.07
N LEU A 24 -6.53 4.67 0.61
CA LEU A 24 -5.81 4.48 -0.64
C LEU A 24 -6.65 4.96 -1.82
N LYS A 25 -7.94 4.65 -1.83
CA LYS A 25 -8.82 5.13 -2.90
C LYS A 25 -8.96 6.65 -2.89
N ALA A 26 -9.01 7.26 -1.71
CA ALA A 26 -9.11 8.72 -1.60
C ALA A 26 -7.86 9.41 -2.13
N ASN A 27 -6.72 8.72 -2.16
CA ASN A 27 -5.45 9.30 -2.61
C ASN A 27 -5.03 8.80 -3.99
N ARG A 28 -5.98 8.29 -4.76
CA ARG A 28 -5.72 7.76 -6.11
C ARG A 28 -4.95 8.73 -7.01
N PRO A 29 -5.28 10.03 -7.07
CA PRO A 29 -4.51 10.94 -7.93
C PRO A 29 -3.03 11.00 -7.55
N THR A 30 -2.72 10.98 -6.26
CA THR A 30 -1.33 11.00 -5.79
C THR A 30 -0.62 9.70 -6.15
N LEU A 31 -1.32 8.56 -6.03
CA LEU A 31 -0.76 7.28 -6.45
C LEU A 31 -0.42 7.29 -7.93
N GLN A 32 -1.30 7.86 -8.75
CA GLN A 32 -1.03 7.99 -10.19
C GLN A 32 0.17 8.88 -10.46
N HIS A 33 0.37 9.91 -9.64
CA HIS A 33 1.53 10.78 -9.75
C HIS A 33 2.84 10.00 -9.57
N TYR A 34 2.84 8.97 -8.75
CA TYR A 34 4.00 8.10 -8.57
C TYR A 34 4.06 6.98 -9.61
N GLY A 35 3.23 7.03 -10.63
CA GLY A 35 3.26 6.07 -11.73
C GLY A 35 2.57 4.76 -11.43
N VAL A 36 1.68 4.72 -10.47
CA VAL A 36 0.98 3.49 -10.11
C VAL A 36 -0.06 3.16 -11.17
N LYS A 37 0.04 1.96 -11.73
CA LYS A 37 -0.96 1.40 -12.63
C LYS A 37 -1.99 0.60 -11.85
N SER A 38 -1.53 -0.24 -10.93
CA SER A 38 -2.42 -0.98 -10.06
C SER A 38 -1.77 -1.17 -8.70
N LEU A 39 -2.60 -1.30 -7.68
CA LEU A 39 -2.14 -1.46 -6.32
C LEU A 39 -3.08 -2.43 -5.61
N ALA A 40 -2.50 -3.44 -4.99
CA ALA A 40 -3.26 -4.47 -4.28
C ALA A 40 -2.67 -4.71 -2.90
N LEU A 41 -3.53 -5.05 -1.96
CA LEU A 41 -3.11 -5.50 -0.65
C LEU A 41 -2.95 -7.02 -0.66
N PHE A 42 -2.04 -7.52 0.15
CA PHE A 42 -1.92 -8.96 0.39
C PHE A 42 -1.50 -9.18 1.85
N GLY A 43 -1.29 -10.43 2.24
CA GLY A 43 -0.89 -10.75 3.60
C GLY A 43 -1.93 -10.38 4.63
N SER A 44 -1.50 -9.99 5.81
CA SER A 44 -2.40 -9.69 6.93
C SER A 44 -3.34 -8.53 6.64
N ALA A 45 -2.90 -7.56 5.85
CA ALA A 45 -3.75 -6.42 5.48
C ALA A 45 -4.96 -6.87 4.66
N ALA A 46 -4.72 -7.74 3.66
CA ALA A 46 -5.82 -8.24 2.81
C ALA A 46 -6.77 -9.14 3.57
N ARG A 47 -6.27 -9.88 4.55
CA ARG A 47 -7.08 -10.79 5.37
C ARG A 47 -7.76 -10.10 6.55
N ASP A 48 -7.56 -8.79 6.69
CA ASP A 48 -8.09 -8.03 7.82
C ASP A 48 -7.58 -8.56 9.17
N LYS A 49 -6.31 -8.95 9.18
CA LYS A 49 -5.64 -9.51 10.36
C LYS A 49 -4.51 -8.63 10.88
N MET A 50 -4.52 -7.36 10.53
CA MET A 50 -3.49 -6.45 11.00
C MET A 50 -3.56 -6.26 12.50
N ARG A 51 -2.39 -6.18 13.12
CA ARG A 51 -2.23 -5.84 14.52
C ARG A 51 -1.54 -4.49 14.61
N LYS A 52 -1.57 -3.91 15.80
CA LYS A 52 -0.81 -2.69 16.04
C LYS A 52 0.65 -2.94 15.68
N GLY A 53 1.20 -2.09 14.84
CA GLY A 53 2.58 -2.23 14.39
C GLY A 53 2.82 -3.20 13.25
N SER A 54 1.79 -3.85 12.72
CA SER A 54 1.93 -4.72 11.56
C SER A 54 2.33 -3.92 10.33
N ASP A 55 3.19 -4.51 9.49
CA ASP A 55 3.52 -3.96 8.17
C ASP A 55 2.33 -4.11 7.24
N VAL A 56 2.23 -3.20 6.29
CA VAL A 56 1.22 -3.29 5.24
C VAL A 56 1.88 -3.87 4.01
N ASP A 57 1.40 -5.03 3.57
CA ASP A 57 1.93 -5.70 2.39
C ASP A 57 1.20 -5.23 1.14
N VAL A 58 1.94 -4.64 0.21
CA VAL A 58 1.38 -4.01 -0.99
C VAL A 58 2.08 -4.52 -2.23
N LEU A 59 1.30 -4.98 -3.19
CA LEU A 59 1.79 -5.34 -4.52
C LEU A 59 1.45 -4.20 -5.48
N VAL A 60 2.46 -3.63 -6.11
CA VAL A 60 2.28 -2.50 -7.00
C VAL A 60 2.77 -2.83 -8.41
N GLN A 61 1.99 -2.44 -9.42
CA GLN A 61 2.44 -2.37 -10.81
C GLN A 61 2.56 -0.92 -11.19
N PHE A 62 3.67 -0.57 -11.81
CA PHE A 62 3.92 0.79 -12.29
C PHE A 62 3.73 0.86 -13.80
N ASP A 63 3.21 2.01 -14.28
CA ASP A 63 3.24 2.32 -15.71
C ASP A 63 4.68 2.49 -16.17
N GLN A 64 5.48 3.15 -15.33
CA GLN A 64 6.92 3.25 -15.53
C GLN A 64 7.61 2.82 -14.25
N SER A 65 8.24 1.65 -14.28
CA SER A 65 8.90 1.09 -13.13
C SER A 65 10.30 1.68 -13.02
N THR A 66 10.42 2.76 -12.27
CA THR A 66 11.68 3.42 -12.01
C THR A 66 11.99 3.36 -10.51
N TRP A 67 13.27 3.44 -10.18
CA TRP A 67 13.69 3.49 -8.80
C TRP A 67 13.09 4.68 -8.07
N LYS A 68 13.03 5.82 -8.74
CA LYS A 68 12.45 7.04 -8.18
C LYS A 68 10.99 6.84 -7.80
N ASN A 69 10.20 6.24 -8.69
CA ASN A 69 8.79 5.98 -8.42
C ASN A 69 8.61 5.00 -7.28
N TYR A 70 9.43 3.94 -7.27
CA TYR A 70 9.35 2.92 -6.22
C TYR A 70 9.62 3.52 -4.84
N ILE A 71 10.74 4.22 -4.69
CA ILE A 71 11.13 4.79 -3.40
C ILE A 71 10.17 5.89 -2.98
N GLY A 72 9.77 6.74 -3.92
CA GLY A 72 8.82 7.81 -3.63
C GLY A 72 7.49 7.26 -3.14
N LEU A 73 6.98 6.23 -3.81
CA LEU A 73 5.74 5.60 -3.41
C LEU A 73 5.85 4.95 -2.03
N LYS A 74 6.96 4.24 -1.78
CA LYS A 74 7.15 3.59 -0.50
C LYS A 74 7.09 4.59 0.66
N PHE A 75 7.84 5.67 0.55
CA PHE A 75 7.86 6.70 1.59
C PHE A 75 6.52 7.41 1.72
N TYR A 76 5.87 7.68 0.60
CA TYR A 76 4.55 8.28 0.62
C TYR A 76 3.54 7.40 1.36
N LEU A 77 3.52 6.12 1.05
CA LEU A 77 2.60 5.19 1.68
C LEU A 77 2.88 5.04 3.17
N GLU A 78 4.15 4.96 3.55
CA GLU A 78 4.51 4.85 4.96
C GLU A 78 4.09 6.08 5.75
N ASP A 79 4.26 7.25 5.15
CA ASP A 79 3.86 8.49 5.76
C ASP A 79 2.33 8.60 5.87
N LEU A 80 1.64 8.23 4.80
CA LEU A 80 0.19 8.28 4.74
C LEU A 80 -0.45 7.32 5.73
N LEU A 81 0.07 6.10 5.82
CA LEU A 81 -0.55 5.04 6.60
C LEU A 81 -0.02 4.97 8.04
N GLY A 82 1.09 5.63 8.33
CA GLY A 82 1.70 5.57 9.65
C GLY A 82 2.21 4.19 10.04
N ARG A 83 2.57 3.38 9.04
CA ARG A 83 3.05 2.01 9.23
C ARG A 83 4.15 1.75 8.23
N GLU A 84 5.00 0.78 8.53
CA GLU A 84 5.95 0.30 7.54
C GLU A 84 5.19 -0.40 6.42
N VAL A 85 5.65 -0.19 5.19
CA VAL A 85 5.04 -0.77 4.00
C VAL A 85 6.05 -1.67 3.31
N ASP A 86 5.65 -2.93 3.15
CA ASP A 86 6.41 -3.89 2.35
C ASP A 86 5.91 -3.79 0.92
N LEU A 87 6.62 -3.04 0.10
CA LEU A 87 6.21 -2.72 -1.26
C LEU A 87 6.90 -3.66 -2.25
N VAL A 88 6.11 -4.48 -2.91
CA VAL A 88 6.61 -5.53 -3.80
C VAL A 88 6.08 -5.29 -5.21
N THR A 89 6.93 -5.54 -6.21
CA THR A 89 6.52 -5.53 -7.61
C THR A 89 6.39 -6.98 -8.11
N PRO A 90 5.61 -7.23 -9.17
CA PRO A 90 5.46 -8.59 -9.68
C PRO A 90 6.80 -9.24 -10.06
N LYS A 91 7.75 -8.45 -10.57
CA LYS A 91 9.06 -8.98 -10.95
C LYS A 91 9.89 -9.44 -9.75
N ALA A 92 9.64 -8.86 -8.58
CA ALA A 92 10.39 -9.21 -7.38
C ALA A 92 9.83 -10.45 -6.69
N LEU A 93 8.67 -10.95 -7.11
CA LEU A 93 8.06 -12.12 -6.50
C LEU A 93 8.79 -13.38 -6.91
N LYS A 94 9.21 -14.16 -5.92
CA LYS A 94 9.80 -15.47 -6.17
C LYS A 94 8.69 -16.43 -6.59
N PRO A 95 8.95 -17.33 -7.53
CA PRO A 95 7.93 -18.30 -7.96
C PRO A 95 7.33 -19.10 -6.81
N ALA A 96 8.11 -19.41 -5.80
CA ALA A 96 7.64 -20.20 -4.66
C ALA A 96 6.62 -19.46 -3.80
N THR A 97 6.72 -18.12 -3.73
CA THR A 97 5.82 -17.33 -2.90
C THR A 97 4.64 -16.74 -3.66
N LYS A 98 4.72 -16.74 -4.99
CA LYS A 98 3.70 -16.14 -5.84
C LYS A 98 2.30 -16.69 -5.60
N PRO A 99 2.09 -18.01 -5.56
CA PRO A 99 0.73 -18.53 -5.32
C PRO A 99 0.15 -18.13 -3.98
N SER A 100 0.99 -18.06 -2.96
CA SER A 100 0.55 -17.66 -1.62
C SER A 100 0.08 -16.21 -1.61
N ILE A 101 0.79 -15.34 -2.32
CA ILE A 101 0.43 -13.92 -2.41
C ILE A 101 -0.82 -13.75 -3.25
N GLU A 102 -0.90 -14.42 -4.39
CA GLU A 102 -2.05 -14.31 -5.30
C GLU A 102 -3.35 -14.76 -4.63
N LYS A 103 -3.27 -15.70 -3.72
CA LYS A 103 -4.43 -16.21 -3.00
C LYS A 103 -5.14 -15.10 -2.21
N ASP A 104 -4.40 -14.15 -1.68
CA ASP A 104 -4.94 -13.12 -0.81
C ASP A 104 -4.99 -11.73 -1.46
N LEU A 105 -4.71 -11.63 -2.76
CA LEU A 105 -4.67 -10.33 -3.42
C LEU A 105 -6.03 -9.64 -3.39
N LEU A 106 -6.02 -8.39 -2.97
CA LEU A 106 -7.20 -7.53 -2.98
C LEU A 106 -6.83 -6.22 -3.66
N TYR A 107 -7.29 -6.04 -4.90
CA TYR A 107 -6.97 -4.85 -5.66
C TYR A 107 -7.73 -3.63 -5.13
N VAL A 108 -7.00 -2.54 -4.95
CA VAL A 108 -7.57 -1.28 -4.46
C VAL A 108 -7.64 -0.27 -5.58
N VAL A 109 -6.62 -0.26 -6.45
CA VAL A 109 -6.53 0.61 -7.61
C VAL A 109 -6.14 -0.24 -8.80
N SER A 110 -6.82 -0.03 -9.91
CA SER A 110 -6.48 -0.75 -11.16
C SER A 110 -6.89 0.05 -12.37
#